data_4144c336e1416f84ecfaee1480db132e
#
_entry.id   4144c336e1416f84ecfaee1480db132e
#
_cell.length_a   1.000
_cell.length_b   1.000
_cell.length_c   1.000
_cell.angle_alpha   90.00
_cell.angle_beta   90.00
_cell.angle_gamma   90.00
#
_symmetry.space_group_name_H-M   'P 1'
#
loop_
_entity.id
_entity.type
_entity.pdbx_description
1 polymer ?
#
loop_
_entity_poly.entity_id
_entity_poly.type
_entity_poly.pdbx_seq_one_letter_code
_entity_poly.pdbx_strand_id
1 'polypeptide(L)'
;MTNSNQQIVIIGGGHNGLVCAAYLAMAGRQVTVLEAADQVGGAAITREFAPGFKVSAGAHLLFMLDKTIRKELSLDSAGLSFSQQDMDTTALAEDGNHLLITGDSIKGANVSDKDRLAMKEYRRFMNRFATVLNRLNNRIPPRIGTRDRSDWISLAKMALNIRLLGKDDMREFLRIAGINIYDVLQENFDNPLLKGALSLDGVLGSNLGPRSNNSVFCALHRLSGIQGLAMPKGGMGTVSKALAAVAEKQGAHIRTSATVSRILMDGDQVSGVELQGGEQIDAGTVISSADPKTTFLGLLGARNLEAGFVRRISNFRMRGNVAKLHLALDDAPVFKGLNQNQLGDRLLIAPDMDYVERAFNQSKYGEHSIKPVAEITIPSLHDVSLAPPGKHVLSAIVQYAPYHLKAGWPEKKAAFKDELIELLASYAPGIHSQILHAELLTPVDIERQFRITGGHWHHGELAIDQSLMLRPVPHCAQYQSPINGLFLCGAGSHPGGGVMGSAGRNAAHAVLGVKDPEGKNS
;
A
#
# COMPACT_ATOMS: atom_id res chain seq x y z
N MET A 1 32.47 -9.63 3.08
CA MET A 1 32.57 -8.32 3.77
C MET A 1 32.53 -7.28 2.67
N THR A 2 31.42 -6.56 2.52
CA THR A 2 31.33 -5.46 1.56
C THR A 2 32.27 -4.34 1.99
N ASN A 3 33.13 -3.90 1.08
CA ASN A 3 34.10 -2.83 1.31
C ASN A 3 33.34 -1.58 1.81
N SER A 4 33.69 -1.01 2.96
CA SER A 4 32.97 0.10 3.61
C SER A 4 32.90 1.37 2.76
N ASN A 5 33.68 1.49 1.72
CA ASN A 5 33.83 2.67 0.86
C ASN A 5 33.17 2.52 -0.53
N GLN A 6 32.42 1.46 -0.78
CA GLN A 6 31.84 1.22 -2.08
C GLN A 6 30.50 1.95 -2.21
N GLN A 7 30.33 2.70 -3.30
CA GLN A 7 29.10 3.42 -3.66
C GLN A 7 27.89 2.46 -3.67
N ILE A 8 26.80 2.88 -3.04
CA ILE A 8 25.49 2.21 -3.10
C ILE A 8 24.55 3.05 -3.95
N VAL A 9 23.93 2.45 -4.94
CA VAL A 9 22.90 3.09 -5.76
C VAL A 9 21.53 2.49 -5.41
N ILE A 10 20.55 3.35 -5.14
CA ILE A 10 19.15 2.96 -4.92
C ILE A 10 18.33 3.42 -6.12
N ILE A 11 17.67 2.49 -6.80
CA ILE A 11 16.79 2.75 -7.94
C ILE A 11 15.37 2.99 -7.41
N GLY A 12 14.86 4.22 -7.58
CA GLY A 12 13.53 4.66 -7.18
C GLY A 12 13.48 5.33 -5.81
N GLY A 13 13.02 6.58 -5.81
CA GLY A 13 12.81 7.44 -4.64
C GLY A 13 11.41 7.31 -4.04
N GLY A 14 10.75 6.15 -4.14
CA GLY A 14 9.54 5.86 -3.39
C GLY A 14 9.82 5.74 -1.88
N HIS A 15 8.78 5.79 -1.05
CA HIS A 15 8.93 5.79 0.41
C HIS A 15 9.86 4.69 0.95
N ASN A 16 9.84 3.48 0.39
CA ASN A 16 10.73 2.40 0.82
C ASN A 16 12.19 2.64 0.40
N GLY A 17 12.43 3.15 -0.80
CA GLY A 17 13.77 3.53 -1.26
C GLY A 17 14.38 4.63 -0.38
N LEU A 18 13.57 5.64 -0.02
CA LEU A 18 13.98 6.73 0.86
C LEU A 18 14.26 6.25 2.29
N VAL A 19 13.44 5.36 2.84
CA VAL A 19 13.71 4.72 4.14
C VAL A 19 15.02 3.93 4.08
N CYS A 20 15.23 3.11 3.05
CA CYS A 20 16.46 2.35 2.86
C CYS A 20 17.68 3.29 2.80
N ALA A 21 17.58 4.39 2.03
CA ALA A 21 18.63 5.41 1.91
C ALA A 21 18.97 6.03 3.27
N ALA A 22 17.93 6.43 4.05
CA ALA A 22 18.13 7.05 5.35
C ALA A 22 18.89 6.11 6.30
N TYR A 23 18.48 4.84 6.44
CA TYR A 23 19.16 3.88 7.32
C TYR A 23 20.59 3.57 6.88
N LEU A 24 20.85 3.45 5.58
CA LEU A 24 22.21 3.21 5.07
C LEU A 24 23.11 4.44 5.28
N ALA A 25 22.60 5.64 5.02
CA ALA A 25 23.35 6.88 5.26
C ALA A 25 23.64 7.09 6.76
N MET A 26 22.67 6.82 7.66
CA MET A 26 22.88 6.82 9.11
C MET A 26 23.98 5.82 9.54
N ALA A 27 24.16 4.73 8.81
CA ALA A 27 25.25 3.76 9.02
C ALA A 27 26.57 4.17 8.34
N GLY A 28 26.69 5.41 7.84
CA GLY A 28 27.90 5.96 7.23
C GLY A 28 28.19 5.45 5.83
N ARG A 29 27.18 4.90 5.10
CA ARG A 29 27.36 4.43 3.72
C ARG A 29 27.18 5.58 2.74
N GLN A 30 27.94 5.55 1.64
CA GLN A 30 27.75 6.47 0.51
C GLN A 30 26.55 5.98 -0.33
N VAL A 31 25.47 6.76 -0.34
CA VAL A 31 24.20 6.37 -0.97
C VAL A 31 23.78 7.43 -1.99
N THR A 32 23.47 6.98 -3.21
CA THR A 32 22.79 7.79 -4.22
C THR A 32 21.44 7.16 -4.57
N VAL A 33 20.37 7.94 -4.43
CA VAL A 33 19.02 7.58 -4.86
C VAL A 33 18.78 8.18 -6.24
N LEU A 34 18.34 7.36 -7.20
CA LEU A 34 17.99 7.75 -8.56
C LEU A 34 16.48 7.62 -8.77
N GLU A 35 15.80 8.75 -8.84
CA GLU A 35 14.35 8.82 -9.07
C GLU A 35 14.07 9.26 -10.51
N ALA A 36 13.20 8.52 -11.17
CA ALA A 36 12.86 8.77 -12.56
C ALA A 36 11.95 9.99 -12.77
N ALA A 37 11.09 10.29 -11.77
CA ALA A 37 10.23 11.46 -11.80
C ALA A 37 10.99 12.74 -11.39
N ASP A 38 10.37 13.89 -11.58
CA ASP A 38 10.87 15.20 -11.15
C ASP A 38 10.77 15.43 -9.63
N GLN A 39 10.04 14.54 -8.92
CA GLN A 39 9.90 14.55 -7.47
C GLN A 39 9.96 13.14 -6.88
N VAL A 40 10.39 13.03 -5.64
CA VAL A 40 10.39 11.77 -4.90
C VAL A 40 9.00 11.40 -4.40
N GLY A 41 8.79 10.09 -4.11
CA GLY A 41 7.60 9.59 -3.41
C GLY A 41 6.90 8.42 -4.09
N GLY A 42 7.15 8.19 -5.38
CA GLY A 42 6.45 7.14 -6.13
C GLY A 42 4.93 7.34 -6.11
N ALA A 43 4.16 6.36 -5.61
CA ALA A 43 2.70 6.50 -5.46
C ALA A 43 2.27 7.27 -4.18
N ALA A 44 3.21 7.65 -3.31
CA ALA A 44 2.95 8.48 -2.12
C ALA A 44 3.37 9.93 -2.37
N ILE A 45 2.77 10.55 -3.39
CA ILE A 45 2.98 11.96 -3.75
C ILE A 45 1.69 12.77 -3.59
N THR A 46 1.87 14.07 -3.39
CA THR A 46 0.83 15.08 -3.56
C THR A 46 1.12 15.85 -4.83
N ARG A 47 0.14 15.96 -5.72
CA ARG A 47 0.26 16.73 -6.95
C ARG A 47 -0.97 17.59 -7.20
N GLU A 48 -0.80 18.62 -7.99
CA GLU A 48 -1.90 19.40 -8.56
C GLU A 48 -2.50 18.62 -9.74
N PHE A 49 -3.84 18.50 -9.78
CA PHE A 49 -4.56 17.83 -10.87
C PHE A 49 -5.51 18.78 -11.61
N ALA A 50 -5.82 19.91 -11.01
CA ALA A 50 -6.50 21.05 -11.61
C ALA A 50 -5.93 22.33 -10.97
N PRO A 51 -6.00 23.51 -11.61
CA PRO A 51 -5.41 24.75 -11.10
C PRO A 51 -5.82 25.05 -9.65
N GLY A 52 -4.84 25.02 -8.73
CA GLY A 52 -5.02 25.22 -7.29
C GLY A 52 -5.55 24.01 -6.49
N PHE A 53 -5.91 22.91 -7.15
CA PHE A 53 -6.44 21.71 -6.50
C PHE A 53 -5.38 20.61 -6.41
N LYS A 54 -5.06 20.18 -5.20
CA LYS A 54 -4.02 19.18 -4.92
C LYS A 54 -4.61 17.92 -4.34
N VAL A 55 -4.06 16.77 -4.73
CA VAL A 55 -4.47 15.44 -4.27
C VAL A 55 -3.30 14.57 -3.91
N SER A 56 -3.51 13.66 -2.98
CA SER A 56 -2.69 12.47 -2.80
C SER A 56 -2.98 11.51 -3.94
N ALA A 57 -2.04 11.40 -4.89
CA ALA A 57 -2.32 10.80 -6.19
C ALA A 57 -2.56 9.29 -6.16
N GLY A 58 -1.85 8.55 -5.33
CA GLY A 58 -2.03 7.10 -5.12
C GLY A 58 -2.65 6.80 -3.75
N ALA A 59 -1.83 6.53 -2.73
CA ALA A 59 -2.28 6.39 -1.35
C ALA A 59 -2.86 7.71 -0.85
N HIS A 60 -4.00 7.69 -0.14
CA HIS A 60 -4.64 8.90 0.36
C HIS A 60 -4.87 8.92 1.89
N LEU A 61 -4.67 7.81 2.56
CA LEU A 61 -4.68 7.70 4.02
C LEU A 61 -3.37 7.03 4.49
N LEU A 62 -2.86 7.49 5.62
CA LEU A 62 -1.70 6.92 6.28
C LEU A 62 -2.15 6.16 7.53
N PHE A 63 -1.88 4.86 7.59
CA PHE A 63 -2.26 4.00 8.72
C PHE A 63 -1.30 2.83 8.94
N MET A 64 -0.26 2.71 8.10
CA MET A 64 0.69 1.59 8.18
C MET A 64 2.13 2.03 8.40
N LEU A 65 2.44 3.34 8.43
CA LEU A 65 3.81 3.80 8.68
C LEU A 65 4.28 3.30 10.05
N ASP A 66 5.34 2.50 10.04
CA ASP A 66 5.83 1.87 11.26
C ASP A 66 6.27 2.91 12.29
N LYS A 67 5.80 2.75 13.55
CA LYS A 67 6.09 3.69 14.65
C LYS A 67 7.57 3.75 14.98
N THR A 68 8.28 2.62 14.82
CA THR A 68 9.73 2.55 15.06
C THR A 68 10.46 3.36 14.00
N ILE A 69 10.10 3.21 12.73
CA ILE A 69 10.67 4.00 11.62
C ILE A 69 10.40 5.48 11.83
N ARG A 70 9.16 5.88 12.14
CA ARG A 70 8.80 7.28 12.42
C ARG A 70 9.66 7.88 13.53
N LYS A 71 9.87 7.11 14.61
CA LYS A 71 10.69 7.53 15.75
C LYS A 71 12.19 7.54 15.42
N GLU A 72 12.74 6.45 14.89
CA GLU A 72 14.17 6.32 14.58
C GLU A 72 14.64 7.36 13.58
N LEU A 73 13.80 7.67 12.56
CA LEU A 73 14.07 8.70 11.56
C LEU A 73 13.62 10.10 11.98
N SER A 74 13.02 10.26 13.17
CA SER A 74 12.54 11.56 13.68
C SER A 74 11.68 12.32 12.67
N LEU A 75 10.75 11.63 12.00
CA LEU A 75 10.00 12.18 10.86
C LEU A 75 9.16 13.40 11.21
N ASP A 76 8.66 13.48 12.45
CA ASP A 76 7.91 14.64 12.94
C ASP A 76 8.79 15.91 12.95
N SER A 77 10.05 15.77 13.36
CA SER A 77 11.02 16.86 13.31
C SER A 77 11.48 17.20 11.89
N ALA A 78 11.31 16.26 10.95
CA ALA A 78 11.60 16.45 9.54
C ALA A 78 10.39 17.01 8.74
N GLY A 79 9.31 17.42 9.43
CA GLY A 79 8.16 18.09 8.84
C GLY A 79 6.93 17.22 8.62
N LEU A 80 6.93 15.95 9.05
CA LEU A 80 5.70 15.14 9.03
C LEU A 80 4.75 15.63 10.12
N SER A 81 3.62 16.14 9.69
CA SER A 81 2.52 16.56 10.56
C SER A 81 1.20 16.07 10.00
N PHE A 82 0.14 16.12 10.79
CA PHE A 82 -1.16 15.58 10.41
C PHE A 82 -2.23 16.66 10.47
N SER A 83 -3.09 16.69 9.48
CA SER A 83 -4.31 17.50 9.49
C SER A 83 -5.44 16.78 10.22
N GLN A 84 -5.43 15.43 10.20
CA GLN A 84 -6.36 14.59 10.95
C GLN A 84 -5.69 13.28 11.36
N GLN A 85 -6.03 12.79 12.56
CA GLN A 85 -5.60 11.49 13.08
C GLN A 85 -6.80 10.76 13.67
N ASP A 86 -6.70 9.43 13.75
CA ASP A 86 -7.75 8.55 14.28
C ASP A 86 -9.12 8.82 13.65
N MET A 87 -9.13 8.95 12.32
CA MET A 87 -10.35 9.21 11.56
C MET A 87 -11.36 8.09 11.72
N ASP A 88 -12.61 8.49 11.91
CA ASP A 88 -13.73 7.58 11.87
C ASP A 88 -14.03 7.09 10.46
N THR A 89 -14.83 6.04 10.36
CA THR A 89 -15.32 5.50 9.10
C THR A 89 -16.84 5.57 9.07
N THR A 90 -17.41 6.21 8.06
CA THR A 90 -18.83 6.20 7.82
C THR A 90 -19.18 5.34 6.61
N ALA A 91 -19.89 4.25 6.83
CA ALA A 91 -20.49 3.44 5.77
C ALA A 91 -21.78 4.13 5.29
N LEU A 92 -21.79 4.49 4.01
CA LEU A 92 -22.87 5.24 3.39
C LEU A 92 -24.02 4.31 2.97
N ALA A 93 -25.25 4.74 3.25
CA ALA A 93 -26.48 4.14 2.75
C ALA A 93 -27.20 5.14 1.85
N GLU A 94 -27.80 4.69 0.75
CA GLU A 94 -28.51 5.57 -0.22
C GLU A 94 -29.73 6.27 0.38
N ASP A 95 -30.35 5.67 1.41
CA ASP A 95 -31.48 6.23 2.14
C ASP A 95 -31.08 7.24 3.23
N GLY A 96 -29.77 7.45 3.44
CA GLY A 96 -29.22 8.36 4.46
C GLY A 96 -29.08 7.74 5.86
N ASN A 97 -29.44 6.48 6.05
CA ASN A 97 -29.30 5.76 7.34
C ASN A 97 -27.89 5.16 7.48
N HIS A 98 -26.90 6.02 7.61
CA HIS A 98 -25.49 5.67 7.65
C HIS A 98 -25.09 4.91 8.93
N LEU A 99 -23.95 4.21 8.85
CA LEU A 99 -23.33 3.54 9.98
C LEU A 99 -21.95 4.12 10.25
N LEU A 100 -21.74 4.67 11.45
CA LEU A 100 -20.48 5.22 11.93
C LEU A 100 -19.71 4.13 12.68
N ILE A 101 -18.43 3.98 12.34
CA ILE A 101 -17.47 3.07 12.99
C ILE A 101 -16.35 3.93 13.60
N THR A 102 -16.29 3.97 14.94
CA THR A 102 -15.27 4.66 15.73
C THR A 102 -14.49 3.63 16.53
N GLY A 103 -13.30 3.25 16.10
CA GLY A 103 -12.51 2.20 16.74
C GLY A 103 -13.23 0.85 16.80
N ASP A 104 -13.63 0.41 18.01
CA ASP A 104 -14.41 -0.81 18.24
C ASP A 104 -15.91 -0.55 18.51
N SER A 105 -16.33 0.69 18.35
CA SER A 105 -17.72 1.14 18.55
C SER A 105 -18.42 1.38 17.21
N ILE A 106 -19.70 1.07 17.15
CA ILE A 106 -20.57 1.32 15.98
C ILE A 106 -21.84 2.04 16.39
N LYS A 107 -22.26 3.03 15.59
CA LYS A 107 -23.49 3.82 15.78
C LYS A 107 -24.21 3.95 14.45
N GLY A 108 -25.52 3.98 14.48
CA GLY A 108 -26.37 4.20 13.29
C GLY A 108 -27.73 3.56 13.44
N ALA A 109 -28.60 3.81 12.46
CA ALA A 109 -29.88 3.15 12.39
C ALA A 109 -29.72 1.63 12.17
N ASN A 110 -30.60 0.84 12.77
CA ASN A 110 -30.64 -0.63 12.61
C ASN A 110 -29.41 -1.39 13.14
N VAL A 111 -28.58 -0.79 14.01
CA VAL A 111 -27.48 -1.49 14.69
C VAL A 111 -28.01 -2.14 15.95
N SER A 112 -27.98 -3.47 16.01
CA SER A 112 -28.39 -4.25 17.17
C SER A 112 -27.34 -4.19 18.30
N ASP A 113 -27.78 -4.45 19.54
CA ASP A 113 -26.85 -4.61 20.67
C ASP A 113 -25.93 -5.82 20.48
N LYS A 114 -26.43 -6.85 19.78
CA LYS A 114 -25.62 -8.01 19.37
C LYS A 114 -24.45 -7.57 18.49
N ASP A 115 -24.70 -6.78 17.43
CA ASP A 115 -23.63 -6.28 16.55
C ASP A 115 -22.65 -5.37 17.30
N ARG A 116 -23.14 -4.54 18.26
CA ARG A 116 -22.25 -3.69 19.09
C ARG A 116 -21.29 -4.51 19.95
N LEU A 117 -21.77 -5.59 20.55
CA LEU A 117 -20.92 -6.49 21.34
C LEU A 117 -19.96 -7.27 20.44
N ALA A 118 -20.47 -7.84 19.34
CA ALA A 118 -19.68 -8.58 18.36
C ALA A 118 -18.56 -7.72 17.77
N MET A 119 -18.79 -6.41 17.53
CA MET A 119 -17.77 -5.51 17.00
C MET A 119 -16.56 -5.37 17.93
N LYS A 120 -16.77 -5.27 19.24
CA LYS A 120 -15.68 -5.20 20.23
C LYS A 120 -14.86 -6.50 20.23
N GLU A 121 -15.54 -7.65 20.20
CA GLU A 121 -14.87 -8.95 20.16
C GLU A 121 -14.11 -9.15 18.85
N TYR A 122 -14.73 -8.84 17.71
CA TYR A 122 -14.11 -8.90 16.39
C TYR A 122 -12.87 -8.00 16.31
N ARG A 123 -12.95 -6.74 16.77
CA ARG A 123 -11.79 -5.83 16.76
C ARG A 123 -10.66 -6.31 17.66
N ARG A 124 -10.99 -6.78 18.87
CA ARG A 124 -9.99 -7.37 19.78
C ARG A 124 -9.26 -8.55 19.14
N PHE A 125 -10.01 -9.43 18.52
CA PHE A 125 -9.54 -10.62 17.84
C PHE A 125 -8.66 -10.24 16.62
N MET A 126 -9.15 -9.41 15.72
CA MET A 126 -8.40 -8.99 14.52
C MET A 126 -7.12 -8.22 14.89
N ASN A 127 -7.17 -7.30 15.85
CA ASN A 127 -6.01 -6.55 16.32
C ASN A 127 -4.94 -7.45 16.94
N ARG A 128 -5.34 -8.50 17.64
CA ARG A 128 -4.41 -9.48 18.20
C ARG A 128 -3.62 -10.21 17.12
N PHE A 129 -4.27 -10.59 16.04
CA PHE A 129 -3.62 -11.25 14.90
C PHE A 129 -2.84 -10.28 14.03
N ALA A 130 -3.34 -9.08 13.83
CA ALA A 130 -2.63 -8.00 13.17
C ALA A 130 -1.30 -7.67 13.89
N THR A 131 -1.27 -7.75 15.23
CA THR A 131 -0.04 -7.59 16.03
C THR A 131 1.01 -8.66 15.73
N VAL A 132 0.60 -9.91 15.51
CA VAL A 132 1.52 -10.98 15.08
C VAL A 132 2.12 -10.65 13.71
N LEU A 133 1.29 -10.23 12.75
CA LEU A 133 1.76 -9.82 11.43
C LEU A 133 2.68 -8.59 11.49
N ASN A 134 2.37 -7.59 12.32
CA ASN A 134 3.23 -6.42 12.51
C ASN A 134 4.65 -6.81 12.93
N ARG A 135 4.78 -7.73 13.90
CA ARG A 135 6.08 -8.23 14.33
C ARG A 135 6.84 -8.97 13.21
N LEU A 136 6.11 -9.68 12.34
CA LEU A 136 6.70 -10.37 11.19
C LEU A 136 7.10 -9.36 10.10
N ASN A 137 6.30 -8.34 9.86
CA ASN A 137 6.55 -7.30 8.86
C ASN A 137 7.85 -6.54 9.12
N ASN A 138 8.24 -6.38 10.37
CA ASN A 138 9.42 -5.62 10.79
C ASN A 138 10.70 -6.46 10.93
N ARG A 139 10.69 -7.67 10.40
CA ARG A 139 11.84 -8.59 10.42
C ARG A 139 12.18 -9.11 9.05
N ILE A 140 13.44 -9.45 8.86
CA ILE A 140 13.87 -10.20 7.67
C ILE A 140 13.30 -11.61 7.78
N PRO A 141 12.50 -12.07 6.79
CA PRO A 141 11.89 -13.39 6.88
C PRO A 141 12.95 -14.49 6.80
N PRO A 142 12.79 -15.59 7.56
CA PRO A 142 13.73 -16.71 7.52
C PRO A 142 13.65 -17.47 6.19
N ARG A 143 14.72 -18.16 5.83
CA ARG A 143 14.71 -19.10 4.70
C ARG A 143 14.11 -20.42 5.13
N ILE A 144 13.27 -21.01 4.26
CA ILE A 144 12.78 -22.36 4.43
C ILE A 144 13.79 -23.35 3.81
N GLY A 145 14.02 -24.47 4.47
CA GLY A 145 14.91 -25.53 3.94
C GLY A 145 16.41 -25.22 4.02
N THR A 146 16.80 -24.23 4.80
CA THR A 146 18.19 -23.85 5.03
C THR A 146 18.82 -24.66 6.17
N ARG A 147 20.16 -24.73 6.19
CA ARG A 147 20.96 -25.25 7.30
C ARG A 147 21.46 -24.14 8.25
N ASP A 148 21.15 -22.86 7.96
CA ASP A 148 21.57 -21.72 8.80
C ASP A 148 20.79 -21.74 10.13
N ARG A 149 21.54 -21.79 11.24
CA ARG A 149 20.99 -21.81 12.59
C ARG A 149 20.16 -20.54 12.90
N SER A 150 20.53 -19.39 12.34
CA SER A 150 19.80 -18.14 12.55
C SER A 150 18.39 -18.18 11.95
N ASP A 151 18.23 -18.82 10.79
CA ASP A 151 16.92 -19.00 10.16
C ASP A 151 16.04 -19.97 10.97
N TRP A 152 16.63 -21.06 11.52
CA TRP A 152 15.91 -21.97 12.42
C TRP A 152 15.45 -21.28 13.71
N ILE A 153 16.28 -20.43 14.31
CA ILE A 153 15.92 -19.64 15.49
C ILE A 153 14.78 -18.67 15.14
N SER A 154 14.83 -18.03 13.98
CA SER A 154 13.78 -17.13 13.50
C SER A 154 12.45 -17.86 13.27
N LEU A 155 12.48 -19.04 12.66
CA LEU A 155 11.31 -19.91 12.49
C LEU A 155 10.73 -20.35 13.85
N ALA A 156 11.59 -20.74 14.80
CA ALA A 156 11.16 -21.12 16.14
C ALA A 156 10.54 -19.94 16.89
N LYS A 157 11.13 -18.75 16.83
CA LYS A 157 10.54 -17.52 17.40
C LYS A 157 9.18 -17.20 16.76
N MET A 158 9.03 -17.36 15.44
CA MET A 158 7.75 -17.16 14.74
C MET A 158 6.69 -18.16 15.23
N ALA A 159 7.04 -19.44 15.28
CA ALA A 159 6.16 -20.49 15.80
C ALA A 159 5.77 -20.25 17.27
N LEU A 160 6.73 -19.81 18.09
CA LEU A 160 6.48 -19.46 19.50
C LEU A 160 5.52 -18.27 19.62
N ASN A 161 5.66 -17.23 18.80
CA ASN A 161 4.73 -16.07 18.81
C ASN A 161 3.29 -16.51 18.51
N ILE A 162 3.10 -17.43 17.56
CA ILE A 162 1.77 -18.01 17.27
C ILE A 162 1.30 -18.89 18.43
N ARG A 163 2.19 -19.70 19.02
CA ARG A 163 1.86 -20.57 20.17
C ARG A 163 1.47 -19.78 21.41
N LEU A 164 2.08 -18.61 21.63
CA LEU A 164 1.80 -17.71 22.75
C LEU A 164 0.44 -16.99 22.65
N LEU A 165 -0.25 -17.08 21.51
CA LEU A 165 -1.64 -16.63 21.41
C LEU A 165 -2.57 -17.44 22.34
N GLY A 166 -2.17 -18.63 22.75
CA GLY A 166 -2.99 -19.60 23.46
C GLY A 166 -3.59 -20.63 22.51
N LYS A 167 -4.13 -21.71 23.06
CA LYS A 167 -4.59 -22.87 22.26
C LYS A 167 -5.72 -22.50 21.29
N ASP A 168 -6.72 -21.78 21.77
CA ASP A 168 -7.93 -21.48 20.99
C ASP A 168 -7.66 -20.39 19.95
N ASP A 169 -7.01 -19.30 20.33
CA ASP A 169 -6.65 -18.24 19.39
C ASP A 169 -5.62 -18.70 18.33
N MET A 170 -4.69 -19.60 18.69
CA MET A 170 -3.78 -20.19 17.71
C MET A 170 -4.54 -21.01 16.66
N ARG A 171 -5.50 -21.83 17.10
CA ARG A 171 -6.34 -22.62 16.17
C ARG A 171 -7.16 -21.71 15.27
N GLU A 172 -7.74 -20.68 15.85
CA GLU A 172 -8.55 -19.71 15.11
C GLU A 172 -7.71 -18.89 14.14
N PHE A 173 -6.52 -18.45 14.54
CA PHE A 173 -5.57 -17.78 13.63
C PHE A 173 -5.23 -18.66 12.42
N LEU A 174 -4.94 -19.94 12.65
CA LEU A 174 -4.64 -20.88 11.56
C LEU A 174 -5.86 -21.16 10.69
N ARG A 175 -7.08 -21.15 11.26
CA ARG A 175 -8.33 -21.31 10.51
C ARG A 175 -8.56 -20.14 9.57
N ILE A 176 -8.47 -18.91 10.10
CA ILE A 176 -8.86 -17.71 9.33
C ILE A 176 -7.78 -17.17 8.40
N ALA A 177 -6.51 -17.52 8.61
CA ALA A 177 -5.42 -16.96 7.83
C ALA A 177 -5.57 -17.19 6.31
N GLY A 178 -6.21 -18.30 5.92
CA GLY A 178 -6.42 -18.68 4.52
C GLY A 178 -7.85 -18.58 4.01
N ILE A 179 -8.84 -18.27 4.88
CA ILE A 179 -10.25 -18.23 4.47
C ILE A 179 -10.66 -16.85 3.92
N ASN A 180 -11.91 -16.76 3.51
CA ASN A 180 -12.51 -15.54 2.99
C ASN A 180 -13.13 -14.69 4.11
N ILE A 181 -13.16 -13.37 3.88
CA ILE A 181 -13.71 -12.42 4.85
C ILE A 181 -15.23 -12.52 4.97
N TYR A 182 -15.90 -13.01 3.91
CA TYR A 182 -17.35 -13.17 3.88
C TYR A 182 -17.83 -14.10 5.01
N ASP A 183 -17.20 -15.28 5.13
CA ASP A 183 -17.58 -16.26 6.16
C ASP A 183 -17.31 -15.73 7.57
N VAL A 184 -16.15 -15.08 7.78
CA VAL A 184 -15.81 -14.50 9.08
C VAL A 184 -16.84 -13.43 9.50
N LEU A 185 -17.25 -12.55 8.59
CA LEU A 185 -18.22 -11.52 8.91
C LEU A 185 -19.64 -12.06 9.05
N GLN A 186 -19.99 -13.11 8.30
CA GLN A 186 -21.28 -13.77 8.41
C GLN A 186 -21.45 -14.50 9.74
N GLU A 187 -20.37 -15.07 10.28
CA GLU A 187 -20.35 -15.71 11.60
C GLU A 187 -20.53 -14.70 12.76
N ASN A 188 -20.10 -13.44 12.56
CA ASN A 188 -20.01 -12.45 13.64
C ASN A 188 -21.16 -11.43 13.64
N PHE A 189 -21.69 -11.02 12.47
CA PHE A 189 -22.57 -9.86 12.36
C PHE A 189 -23.86 -10.16 11.61
N ASP A 190 -24.93 -9.43 11.99
CA ASP A 190 -26.21 -9.47 11.29
C ASP A 190 -26.38 -8.25 10.36
N ASN A 191 -25.89 -7.06 10.74
CA ASN A 191 -26.09 -5.83 10.00
C ASN A 191 -25.37 -5.85 8.62
N PRO A 192 -26.11 -5.73 7.49
CA PRO A 192 -25.52 -5.85 6.14
C PRO A 192 -24.55 -4.72 5.81
N LEU A 193 -24.85 -3.48 6.21
CA LEU A 193 -24.00 -2.33 5.93
C LEU A 193 -22.66 -2.41 6.68
N LEU A 194 -22.68 -2.89 7.93
CA LEU A 194 -21.46 -3.17 8.69
C LEU A 194 -20.62 -4.25 8.01
N LYS A 195 -21.25 -5.35 7.60
CA LYS A 195 -20.56 -6.44 6.88
C LYS A 195 -19.96 -5.95 5.56
N GLY A 196 -20.69 -5.15 4.80
CA GLY A 196 -20.20 -4.51 3.56
C GLY A 196 -18.95 -3.68 3.82
N ALA A 197 -19.01 -2.75 4.78
CA ALA A 197 -17.90 -1.86 5.13
C ALA A 197 -16.64 -2.63 5.59
N LEU A 198 -16.81 -3.62 6.48
CA LEU A 198 -15.68 -4.42 6.96
C LEU A 198 -15.10 -5.36 5.89
N SER A 199 -15.94 -5.86 4.97
CA SER A 199 -15.49 -6.71 3.86
C SER A 199 -14.63 -5.93 2.86
N LEU A 200 -14.92 -4.63 2.67
CA LEU A 200 -14.12 -3.77 1.79
C LEU A 200 -12.67 -3.68 2.27
N ASP A 201 -12.41 -3.64 3.58
CA ASP A 201 -11.04 -3.66 4.12
C ASP A 201 -10.26 -4.94 3.78
N GLY A 202 -10.96 -6.04 3.50
CA GLY A 202 -10.37 -7.32 3.08
C GLY A 202 -10.08 -7.43 1.59
N VAL A 203 -10.59 -6.52 0.78
CA VAL A 203 -10.46 -6.62 -0.69
C VAL A 203 -9.90 -5.37 -1.35
N LEU A 204 -9.89 -4.22 -0.66
CA LEU A 204 -9.47 -2.95 -1.23
C LEU A 204 -8.01 -3.01 -1.72
N GLY A 205 -7.81 -2.68 -3.00
CA GLY A 205 -6.50 -2.75 -3.65
C GLY A 205 -6.08 -4.14 -4.12
N SER A 206 -6.92 -5.16 -3.94
CA SER A 206 -6.64 -6.54 -4.30
C SER A 206 -7.54 -7.01 -5.45
N ASN A 207 -7.10 -8.02 -6.18
CA ASN A 207 -7.92 -8.69 -7.20
C ASN A 207 -8.71 -9.85 -6.56
N LEU A 208 -9.50 -9.52 -5.53
CA LEU A 208 -10.28 -10.45 -4.70
C LEU A 208 -11.68 -9.89 -4.46
N GLY A 209 -12.66 -10.78 -4.36
CA GLY A 209 -13.97 -10.48 -3.76
C GLY A 209 -14.04 -10.98 -2.30
N PRO A 210 -15.07 -10.61 -1.54
CA PRO A 210 -15.23 -11.05 -0.15
C PRO A 210 -15.23 -12.57 0.03
N ARG A 211 -15.73 -13.32 -0.95
CA ARG A 211 -15.75 -14.81 -0.97
C ARG A 211 -14.45 -15.44 -1.47
N SER A 212 -13.48 -14.62 -1.89
CA SER A 212 -12.19 -15.13 -2.30
C SER A 212 -11.36 -15.53 -1.09
N ASN A 213 -10.74 -16.71 -1.13
CA ASN A 213 -9.75 -17.10 -0.14
C ASN A 213 -8.67 -16.02 -0.03
N ASN A 214 -8.05 -15.88 1.15
CA ASN A 214 -7.01 -14.90 1.40
C ASN A 214 -7.51 -13.44 1.65
N SER A 215 -8.80 -13.15 1.51
CA SER A 215 -9.33 -11.81 1.80
C SER A 215 -9.23 -11.43 3.29
N VAL A 216 -9.28 -12.39 4.22
CA VAL A 216 -8.96 -12.15 5.64
C VAL A 216 -7.50 -11.75 5.83
N PHE A 217 -6.56 -12.39 5.13
CA PHE A 217 -5.15 -12.01 5.19
C PHE A 217 -4.93 -10.56 4.74
N CYS A 218 -5.63 -10.10 3.69
CA CYS A 218 -5.58 -8.71 3.24
C CYS A 218 -6.12 -7.75 4.32
N ALA A 219 -7.23 -8.09 4.98
CA ALA A 219 -7.76 -7.31 6.11
C ALA A 219 -6.76 -7.25 7.27
N LEU A 220 -6.16 -8.37 7.64
CA LEU A 220 -5.13 -8.43 8.70
C LEU A 220 -3.88 -7.63 8.30
N HIS A 221 -3.45 -7.68 7.04
CA HIS A 221 -2.34 -6.88 6.54
C HIS A 221 -2.63 -5.39 6.69
N ARG A 222 -3.82 -4.94 6.28
CA ARG A 222 -4.27 -3.54 6.45
C ARG A 222 -4.27 -3.11 7.92
N LEU A 223 -4.71 -3.97 8.83
CA LEU A 223 -4.73 -3.72 10.28
C LEU A 223 -3.35 -3.81 10.94
N SER A 224 -2.36 -4.42 10.29
CA SER A 224 -1.03 -4.66 10.88
C SER A 224 -0.22 -3.39 11.15
N GLY A 225 -0.62 -2.24 10.62
CA GLY A 225 -0.05 -0.94 11.00
C GLY A 225 -0.30 -0.58 12.47
N ILE A 226 -1.33 -1.15 13.10
CA ILE A 226 -1.72 -0.92 14.51
C ILE A 226 -1.85 0.58 14.81
N GLN A 227 -2.41 1.32 13.87
CA GLN A 227 -2.62 2.76 13.94
C GLN A 227 -4.00 3.11 13.41
N GLY A 228 -4.55 4.24 13.88
CA GLY A 228 -5.73 4.85 13.29
C GLY A 228 -5.45 5.40 11.89
N LEU A 229 -6.51 5.65 11.16
CA LEU A 229 -6.44 6.30 9.86
C LEU A 229 -6.04 7.76 10.04
N ALA A 230 -5.07 8.25 9.26
CA ALA A 230 -4.59 9.61 9.38
C ALA A 230 -4.41 10.28 8.00
N MET A 231 -4.53 11.61 7.98
CA MET A 231 -4.20 12.44 6.83
C MET A 231 -2.97 13.30 7.15
N PRO A 232 -1.85 13.11 6.46
CA PRO A 232 -0.73 14.02 6.55
C PRO A 232 -1.12 15.42 6.05
N LYS A 233 -0.70 16.47 6.75
CA LYS A 233 -0.88 17.86 6.32
C LYS A 233 -0.07 18.12 5.05
N GLY A 234 -0.69 18.65 4.01
CA GLY A 234 -0.11 18.75 2.66
C GLY A 234 -0.23 17.47 1.84
N GLY A 235 -0.98 16.45 2.34
CA GLY A 235 -1.21 15.16 1.68
C GLY A 235 -0.05 14.17 1.84
N MET A 236 -0.16 13.02 1.19
CA MET A 236 0.81 11.90 1.30
C MET A 236 2.22 12.25 0.86
N GLY A 237 2.39 13.24 -0.02
CA GLY A 237 3.70 13.72 -0.46
C GLY A 237 4.56 14.25 0.69
N THR A 238 3.96 14.71 1.79
CA THR A 238 4.69 15.18 2.98
C THR A 238 5.47 14.05 3.66
N VAL A 239 4.92 12.83 3.65
CA VAL A 239 5.63 11.64 4.17
C VAL A 239 6.92 11.40 3.38
N SER A 240 6.83 11.42 2.06
CA SER A 240 7.99 11.19 1.18
C SER A 240 9.01 12.33 1.27
N LYS A 241 8.56 13.58 1.39
CA LYS A 241 9.44 14.74 1.59
C LYS A 241 10.17 14.68 2.91
N ALA A 242 9.50 14.30 4.01
CA ALA A 242 10.13 14.12 5.31
C ALA A 242 11.19 13.01 5.27
N LEU A 243 10.90 11.88 4.62
CA LEU A 243 11.87 10.79 4.43
C LEU A 243 13.08 11.22 3.60
N ALA A 244 12.88 11.97 2.51
CA ALA A 244 13.96 12.49 1.69
C ALA A 244 14.84 13.46 2.49
N ALA A 245 14.23 14.40 3.21
CA ALA A 245 14.97 15.37 4.05
C ALA A 245 15.84 14.67 5.11
N VAL A 246 15.34 13.58 5.71
CA VAL A 246 16.15 12.77 6.64
C VAL A 246 17.30 12.08 5.91
N ALA A 247 17.04 11.45 4.77
CA ALA A 247 18.07 10.75 4.00
C ALA A 247 19.20 11.72 3.58
N GLU A 248 18.85 12.91 3.06
CA GLU A 248 19.81 13.95 2.67
C GLU A 248 20.59 14.50 3.86
N LYS A 249 19.90 14.76 4.98
CA LYS A 249 20.53 15.20 6.23
C LYS A 249 21.58 14.20 6.74
N GLN A 250 21.36 12.91 6.49
CA GLN A 250 22.30 11.84 6.86
C GLN A 250 23.39 11.61 5.78
N GLY A 251 23.39 12.37 4.69
CA GLY A 251 24.43 12.32 3.66
C GLY A 251 24.09 11.50 2.42
N ALA A 252 22.84 11.07 2.25
CA ALA A 252 22.40 10.47 0.99
C ALA A 252 22.24 11.56 -0.08
N HIS A 253 22.65 11.25 -1.32
CA HIS A 253 22.44 12.10 -2.47
C HIS A 253 21.21 11.66 -3.25
N ILE A 254 20.23 12.54 -3.47
CA ILE A 254 19.00 12.23 -4.22
C ILE A 254 19.03 12.96 -5.56
N ARG A 255 18.91 12.21 -6.66
CA ARG A 255 18.80 12.74 -8.03
C ARG A 255 17.42 12.41 -8.58
N THR A 256 16.62 13.41 -8.83
CA THR A 256 15.36 13.32 -9.57
C THR A 256 15.60 13.46 -11.08
N SER A 257 14.59 13.15 -11.89
CA SER A 257 14.72 13.11 -13.38
C SER A 257 15.86 12.23 -13.86
N ALA A 258 16.24 11.22 -13.07
CA ALA A 258 17.36 10.30 -13.29
C ALA A 258 16.82 8.88 -13.54
N THR A 259 16.23 8.67 -14.71
CA THR A 259 15.67 7.36 -15.09
C THR A 259 16.79 6.35 -15.34
N VAL A 260 16.85 5.31 -14.51
CA VAL A 260 17.71 4.14 -14.76
C VAL A 260 17.12 3.32 -15.91
N SER A 261 17.93 3.05 -16.92
CA SER A 261 17.58 2.23 -18.09
C SER A 261 18.07 0.79 -17.97
N ARG A 262 19.18 0.58 -17.25
CA ARG A 262 19.81 -0.75 -17.14
C ARG A 262 20.64 -0.87 -15.86
N ILE A 263 20.65 -2.09 -15.28
CA ILE A 263 21.63 -2.51 -14.27
C ILE A 263 22.82 -3.11 -14.99
N LEU A 264 24.03 -2.60 -14.70
CA LEU A 264 25.27 -3.04 -15.30
C LEU A 264 25.84 -4.22 -14.53
N MET A 265 26.45 -5.16 -15.25
CA MET A 265 27.04 -6.40 -14.73
C MET A 265 28.50 -6.52 -15.10
N ASP A 266 29.29 -7.01 -14.16
CA ASP A 266 30.64 -7.53 -14.40
C ASP A 266 30.68 -8.99 -13.89
N GLY A 267 30.67 -9.93 -14.83
CA GLY A 267 30.49 -11.35 -14.52
C GLY A 267 29.13 -11.62 -13.86
N ASP A 268 29.15 -12.17 -12.64
CA ASP A 268 27.97 -12.51 -11.84
C ASP A 268 27.61 -11.43 -10.78
N GLN A 269 28.29 -10.28 -10.83
CA GLN A 269 28.13 -9.18 -9.88
C GLN A 269 27.62 -7.91 -10.58
N VAL A 270 26.85 -7.08 -9.86
CA VAL A 270 26.51 -5.74 -10.34
C VAL A 270 27.77 -4.85 -10.32
N SER A 271 27.93 -4.04 -11.36
CA SER A 271 28.99 -3.04 -11.45
C SER A 271 28.49 -1.59 -11.40
N GLY A 272 27.18 -1.39 -11.54
CA GLY A 272 26.58 -0.06 -11.53
C GLY A 272 25.22 -0.01 -12.22
N VAL A 273 24.85 1.17 -12.64
CA VAL A 273 23.64 1.43 -13.42
C VAL A 273 23.91 2.37 -14.59
N GLU A 274 23.08 2.28 -15.62
CA GLU A 274 23.06 3.22 -16.74
C GLU A 274 21.75 4.00 -16.73
N LEU A 275 21.84 5.32 -16.89
CA LEU A 275 20.68 6.19 -17.02
C LEU A 275 20.18 6.23 -18.48
N GLN A 276 18.95 6.72 -18.67
CA GLN A 276 18.33 6.91 -19.99
C GLN A 276 19.06 8.01 -20.76
N GLY A 277 20.12 8.30 -20.79
CA GLY A 277 20.95 9.27 -21.51
C GLY A 277 22.35 8.72 -21.76
N GLY A 278 22.60 7.47 -21.35
CA GLY A 278 23.87 6.81 -21.49
C GLY A 278 24.89 7.11 -20.37
N GLU A 279 24.57 7.97 -19.41
CA GLU A 279 25.39 8.18 -18.20
C GLU A 279 25.47 6.88 -17.40
N GLN A 280 26.68 6.45 -17.08
CA GLN A 280 26.92 5.28 -16.23
C GLN A 280 27.38 5.73 -14.84
N ILE A 281 26.87 5.07 -13.80
CA ILE A 281 27.19 5.31 -12.40
C ILE A 281 27.68 4.00 -11.80
N ASP A 282 28.96 3.97 -11.47
CA ASP A 282 29.58 2.78 -10.87
C ASP A 282 29.06 2.56 -9.45
N ALA A 283 28.73 1.30 -9.14
CA ALA A 283 28.28 0.90 -7.82
C ALA A 283 28.52 -0.60 -7.57
N GLY A 284 29.12 -0.93 -6.47
CA GLY A 284 29.27 -2.34 -6.08
C GLY A 284 28.03 -2.92 -5.40
N THR A 285 27.06 -2.06 -5.08
CA THR A 285 25.76 -2.47 -4.55
C THR A 285 24.65 -1.65 -5.20
N VAL A 286 23.68 -2.35 -5.77
CA VAL A 286 22.48 -1.75 -6.36
C VAL A 286 21.26 -2.27 -5.59
N ILE A 287 20.40 -1.36 -5.15
CA ILE A 287 19.18 -1.68 -4.41
C ILE A 287 17.99 -1.18 -5.20
N SER A 288 17.08 -2.05 -5.61
CA SER A 288 15.91 -1.65 -6.39
C SER A 288 14.66 -1.49 -5.52
N SER A 289 14.06 -0.30 -5.57
CA SER A 289 12.73 -0.01 -5.04
C SER A 289 11.62 -0.20 -6.08
N ALA A 290 11.98 -0.46 -7.34
CA ALA A 290 11.03 -0.84 -8.38
C ALA A 290 10.44 -2.23 -8.12
N ASP A 291 9.35 -2.54 -8.80
CA ASP A 291 8.73 -3.86 -8.69
C ASP A 291 9.65 -4.98 -9.24
N PRO A 292 9.43 -6.25 -8.84
CA PRO A 292 10.30 -7.36 -9.23
C PRO A 292 10.38 -7.59 -10.74
N LYS A 293 9.29 -7.39 -11.50
CA LYS A 293 9.33 -7.56 -12.95
C LYS A 293 10.13 -6.47 -13.62
N THR A 294 9.90 -5.23 -13.24
CA THR A 294 10.71 -4.09 -13.70
C THR A 294 12.19 -4.32 -13.38
N THR A 295 12.51 -4.72 -12.16
CA THR A 295 13.90 -4.94 -11.73
C THR A 295 14.59 -6.05 -12.51
N PHE A 296 14.00 -7.24 -12.52
CA PHE A 296 14.67 -8.43 -13.05
C PHE A 296 14.51 -8.61 -14.57
N LEU A 297 13.32 -8.34 -15.11
CA LEU A 297 13.05 -8.55 -16.52
C LEU A 297 13.35 -7.31 -17.37
N GLY A 298 13.10 -6.13 -16.80
CA GLY A 298 13.35 -4.85 -17.46
C GLY A 298 14.80 -4.38 -17.30
N LEU A 299 15.19 -3.98 -16.09
CA LEU A 299 16.47 -3.30 -15.84
C LEU A 299 17.69 -4.23 -15.90
N LEU A 300 17.59 -5.43 -15.31
CA LEU A 300 18.68 -6.40 -15.33
C LEU A 300 18.72 -7.19 -16.65
N GLY A 301 17.54 -7.55 -17.16
CA GLY A 301 17.36 -8.39 -18.34
C GLY A 301 17.41 -9.89 -18.05
N ALA A 302 16.47 -10.64 -18.62
CA ALA A 302 16.28 -12.07 -18.41
C ALA A 302 17.53 -12.93 -18.77
N ARG A 303 18.37 -12.44 -19.68
CA ARG A 303 19.60 -13.13 -20.10
C ARG A 303 20.64 -13.33 -18.98
N ASN A 304 20.57 -12.50 -17.94
CA ASN A 304 21.48 -12.54 -16.79
C ASN A 304 20.96 -13.43 -15.64
N LEU A 305 19.86 -14.15 -15.87
CA LEU A 305 19.13 -14.89 -14.85
C LEU A 305 18.94 -16.37 -15.27
N GLU A 306 18.89 -17.25 -14.28
CA GLU A 306 18.52 -18.64 -14.49
C GLU A 306 17.07 -18.76 -14.96
N ALA A 307 16.78 -19.63 -15.93
CA ALA A 307 15.46 -19.78 -16.56
C ALA A 307 14.32 -20.07 -15.54
N GLY A 308 14.60 -20.89 -14.52
CA GLY A 308 13.64 -21.16 -13.45
C GLY A 308 13.31 -19.93 -12.61
N PHE A 309 14.27 -19.04 -12.39
CA PHE A 309 14.05 -17.77 -11.72
C PHE A 309 13.22 -16.80 -12.58
N VAL A 310 13.56 -16.66 -13.87
CA VAL A 310 12.79 -15.85 -14.85
C VAL A 310 11.33 -16.29 -14.87
N ARG A 311 11.07 -17.61 -14.93
CA ARG A 311 9.71 -18.14 -14.90
C ARG A 311 8.96 -17.76 -13.62
N ARG A 312 9.59 -17.85 -12.44
CA ARG A 312 8.96 -17.45 -11.16
C ARG A 312 8.62 -15.98 -11.13
N ILE A 313 9.53 -15.09 -11.54
CA ILE A 313 9.29 -13.64 -11.61
C ILE A 313 8.19 -13.31 -12.64
N SER A 314 8.20 -13.94 -13.81
CA SER A 314 7.16 -13.74 -14.83
C SER A 314 5.76 -14.11 -14.31
N ASN A 315 5.67 -15.18 -13.50
CA ASN A 315 4.43 -15.64 -12.90
C ASN A 315 4.01 -14.89 -11.62
N PHE A 316 4.86 -14.01 -11.09
CA PHE A 316 4.51 -13.15 -9.96
C PHE A 316 3.30 -12.29 -10.33
N ARG A 317 2.19 -12.44 -9.59
CA ARG A 317 0.91 -11.80 -9.94
C ARG A 317 0.91 -10.34 -9.51
N MET A 318 0.54 -9.46 -10.46
CA MET A 318 0.50 -8.00 -10.30
C MET A 318 -0.72 -7.43 -11.04
N ARG A 319 -1.90 -7.99 -10.81
CA ARG A 319 -3.13 -7.60 -11.51
C ARG A 319 -3.79 -6.44 -10.77
N GLY A 320 -3.58 -5.20 -11.25
CA GLY A 320 -4.28 -4.02 -10.77
C GLY A 320 -5.78 -4.11 -11.06
N ASN A 321 -6.60 -3.72 -10.09
CA ASN A 321 -8.05 -3.78 -10.18
C ASN A 321 -8.73 -2.58 -9.50
N VAL A 322 -8.03 -1.45 -9.49
CA VAL A 322 -8.45 -0.23 -8.79
C VAL A 322 -8.26 0.98 -9.67
N ALA A 323 -9.24 1.85 -9.70
CA ALA A 323 -9.15 3.18 -10.27
C ALA A 323 -9.12 4.25 -9.17
N LYS A 324 -8.65 5.44 -9.50
CA LYS A 324 -8.62 6.59 -8.61
C LYS A 324 -9.39 7.74 -9.25
N LEU A 325 -10.45 8.22 -8.58
CA LEU A 325 -11.22 9.38 -9.01
C LEU A 325 -10.86 10.59 -8.16
N HIS A 326 -10.58 11.71 -8.81
CA HIS A 326 -10.37 13.01 -8.17
C HIS A 326 -11.35 14.02 -8.73
N LEU A 327 -12.04 14.73 -7.84
CA LEU A 327 -12.97 15.81 -8.20
C LEU A 327 -12.51 17.11 -7.55
N ALA A 328 -12.41 18.17 -8.35
CA ALA A 328 -12.34 19.55 -7.87
C ALA A 328 -13.78 20.07 -7.76
N LEU A 329 -14.16 20.53 -6.58
CA LEU A 329 -15.52 20.91 -6.25
C LEU A 329 -15.62 22.39 -5.91
N ASP A 330 -16.71 23.02 -6.37
CA ASP A 330 -17.02 24.42 -6.10
C ASP A 330 -17.41 24.70 -4.64
N ASP A 331 -17.98 23.68 -3.98
CA ASP A 331 -18.39 23.71 -2.57
C ASP A 331 -18.27 22.30 -1.97
N ALA A 332 -18.43 22.17 -0.65
CA ALA A 332 -18.47 20.88 0.03
C ALA A 332 -19.67 20.06 -0.44
N PRO A 333 -19.48 18.77 -0.80
CA PRO A 333 -20.60 17.95 -1.27
C PRO A 333 -21.56 17.64 -0.12
N VAL A 334 -22.86 17.61 -0.43
CA VAL A 334 -23.92 17.29 0.54
C VAL A 334 -24.39 15.88 0.31
N PHE A 335 -23.98 14.96 1.19
CA PHE A 335 -24.48 13.59 1.22
C PHE A 335 -25.80 13.52 1.99
N LYS A 336 -26.77 12.76 1.47
CA LYS A 336 -28.06 12.56 2.15
C LYS A 336 -27.84 12.05 3.58
N GLY A 337 -28.45 12.69 4.57
CA GLY A 337 -28.40 12.23 5.97
C GLY A 337 -27.05 12.32 6.69
N LEU A 338 -26.00 12.77 6.01
CA LEU A 338 -24.67 12.95 6.59
C LEU A 338 -24.56 14.35 7.22
N ASN A 339 -24.10 14.42 8.46
CA ASN A 339 -23.81 15.72 9.09
C ASN A 339 -22.42 16.22 8.69
N GLN A 340 -22.18 17.53 8.88
CA GLN A 340 -20.91 18.17 8.48
C GLN A 340 -19.68 17.56 9.16
N ASN A 341 -19.78 17.09 10.41
CA ASN A 341 -18.65 16.49 11.11
C ASN A 341 -18.25 15.15 10.49
N GLN A 342 -19.23 14.36 10.05
CA GLN A 342 -19.01 13.07 9.39
C GLN A 342 -18.50 13.19 7.95
N LEU A 343 -18.70 14.36 7.32
CA LEU A 343 -18.21 14.58 5.95
C LEU A 343 -16.67 14.48 5.85
N GLY A 344 -15.97 14.77 6.94
CA GLY A 344 -14.51 14.61 7.05
C GLY A 344 -14.04 13.20 7.32
N ASP A 345 -14.93 12.22 7.57
CA ASP A 345 -14.58 10.84 7.83
C ASP A 345 -14.07 10.11 6.56
N ARG A 346 -13.59 8.90 6.75
CA ARG A 346 -13.46 7.93 5.66
C ARG A 346 -14.84 7.44 5.28
N LEU A 347 -15.33 7.80 4.09
CA LEU A 347 -16.65 7.42 3.62
C LEU A 347 -16.56 6.19 2.73
N LEU A 348 -17.46 5.21 2.93
CA LEU A 348 -17.46 3.95 2.19
C LEU A 348 -18.78 3.73 1.45
N ILE A 349 -18.71 3.39 0.18
CA ILE A 349 -19.81 2.83 -0.61
C ILE A 349 -19.59 1.33 -0.72
N ALA A 350 -20.22 0.57 0.17
CA ALA A 350 -20.22 -0.89 0.23
C ALA A 350 -21.48 -1.35 0.99
N PRO A 351 -22.67 -1.31 0.37
CA PRO A 351 -23.96 -1.50 1.05
C PRO A 351 -24.11 -2.85 1.77
N ASP A 352 -23.56 -3.92 1.19
CA ASP A 352 -23.52 -5.26 1.76
C ASP A 352 -22.41 -6.10 1.11
N MET A 353 -22.11 -7.27 1.66
CA MET A 353 -21.06 -8.17 1.14
C MET A 353 -21.39 -8.74 -0.25
N ASP A 354 -22.65 -8.99 -0.54
CA ASP A 354 -23.07 -9.52 -1.84
C ASP A 354 -22.96 -8.47 -2.94
N TYR A 355 -23.18 -7.19 -2.59
CA TYR A 355 -22.89 -6.08 -3.49
C TYR A 355 -21.40 -6.04 -3.85
N VAL A 356 -20.50 -6.14 -2.84
CA VAL A 356 -19.05 -6.16 -3.06
C VAL A 356 -18.62 -7.36 -3.90
N GLU A 357 -19.20 -8.54 -3.67
CA GLU A 357 -18.92 -9.75 -4.46
C GLU A 357 -19.42 -9.62 -5.91
N ARG A 358 -20.62 -9.07 -6.12
CA ARG A 358 -21.15 -8.80 -7.46
C ARG A 358 -20.30 -7.79 -8.22
N ALA A 359 -19.82 -6.74 -7.53
CA ALA A 359 -18.89 -5.78 -8.10
C ALA A 359 -17.59 -6.44 -8.58
N PHE A 360 -17.07 -7.42 -7.84
CA PHE A 360 -15.89 -8.19 -8.23
C PHE A 360 -16.13 -9.11 -9.42
N ASN A 361 -17.31 -9.72 -9.52
CA ASN A 361 -17.56 -10.75 -10.53
C ASN A 361 -17.30 -10.28 -11.96
N GLN A 362 -17.63 -9.04 -12.29
CA GLN A 362 -17.41 -8.47 -13.62
C GLN A 362 -15.92 -8.40 -13.98
N SER A 363 -15.06 -8.05 -13.02
CA SER A 363 -13.63 -7.96 -13.26
C SER A 363 -12.96 -9.32 -13.59
N LYS A 364 -13.55 -10.43 -13.14
CA LYS A 364 -13.09 -11.79 -13.50
C LYS A 364 -13.17 -12.05 -15.01
N TYR A 365 -14.05 -11.35 -15.70
CA TYR A 365 -14.27 -11.47 -17.15
C TYR A 365 -13.65 -10.32 -17.95
N GLY A 366 -12.82 -9.48 -17.30
CA GLY A 366 -12.18 -8.34 -17.93
C GLY A 366 -13.13 -7.17 -18.18
N GLU A 367 -14.16 -7.02 -17.35
CA GLU A 367 -15.11 -5.91 -17.39
C GLU A 367 -14.99 -5.08 -16.10
N HIS A 368 -15.19 -3.76 -16.19
CA HIS A 368 -15.28 -2.92 -14.98
C HIS A 368 -16.61 -3.15 -14.28
N SER A 369 -16.66 -2.88 -12.99
CA SER A 369 -17.90 -3.02 -12.23
C SER A 369 -18.91 -1.94 -12.63
N ILE A 370 -20.15 -2.34 -12.94
CA ILE A 370 -21.27 -1.40 -13.19
C ILE A 370 -21.73 -0.74 -11.88
N LYS A 371 -21.57 -1.44 -10.76
CA LYS A 371 -21.87 -0.95 -9.41
C LYS A 371 -20.62 -1.10 -8.54
N PRO A 372 -19.60 -0.26 -8.73
CA PRO A 372 -18.35 -0.37 -8.01
C PRO A 372 -18.51 0.00 -6.53
N VAL A 373 -17.55 -0.45 -5.74
CA VAL A 373 -17.36 -0.01 -4.36
C VAL A 373 -16.36 1.14 -4.32
N ALA A 374 -16.47 1.99 -3.29
CA ALA A 374 -15.59 3.14 -3.17
C ALA A 374 -15.17 3.42 -1.72
N GLU A 375 -13.91 3.83 -1.55
CA GLU A 375 -13.38 4.50 -0.36
C GLU A 375 -13.15 5.97 -0.73
N ILE A 376 -13.83 6.88 -0.04
CA ILE A 376 -13.88 8.31 -0.38
C ILE A 376 -13.30 9.12 0.77
N THR A 377 -12.55 10.16 0.45
CA THR A 377 -12.08 11.19 1.38
C THR A 377 -12.28 12.58 0.79
N ILE A 378 -12.48 13.58 1.65
CA ILE A 378 -12.55 15.00 1.27
C ILE A 378 -11.46 15.74 2.05
N PRO A 379 -10.17 15.59 1.65
CA PRO A 379 -9.04 16.01 2.45
C PRO A 379 -8.96 17.52 2.69
N SER A 380 -9.55 18.34 1.82
CA SER A 380 -9.61 19.79 1.98
C SER A 380 -10.46 20.28 3.16
N LEU A 381 -11.31 19.42 3.74
CA LEU A 381 -12.02 19.73 4.98
C LEU A 381 -11.07 19.78 6.20
N HIS A 382 -10.00 19.01 6.14
CA HIS A 382 -8.98 18.97 7.20
C HIS A 382 -7.74 19.80 6.88
N ASP A 383 -7.49 20.05 5.58
CA ASP A 383 -6.34 20.80 5.11
C ASP A 383 -6.71 21.74 3.96
N VAL A 384 -6.95 22.98 4.33
CA VAL A 384 -7.35 24.05 3.38
C VAL A 384 -6.27 24.37 2.33
N SER A 385 -5.04 23.90 2.50
CA SER A 385 -3.96 24.11 1.52
C SER A 385 -4.10 23.26 0.25
N LEU A 386 -5.05 22.32 0.24
CA LEU A 386 -5.28 21.39 -0.85
C LEU A 386 -6.26 21.90 -1.92
N ALA A 387 -7.00 22.98 -1.63
CA ALA A 387 -7.93 23.59 -2.58
C ALA A 387 -7.92 25.12 -2.43
N PRO A 388 -8.40 25.88 -3.44
CA PRO A 388 -8.63 27.31 -3.30
C PRO A 388 -9.66 27.62 -2.20
N PRO A 389 -9.65 28.84 -1.61
CA PRO A 389 -10.61 29.22 -0.57
C PRO A 389 -12.07 28.97 -0.97
N GLY A 390 -12.82 28.29 -0.09
CA GLY A 390 -14.22 27.91 -0.31
C GLY A 390 -14.44 26.77 -1.29
N LYS A 391 -13.38 26.19 -1.84
CA LYS A 391 -13.43 25.03 -2.74
C LYS A 391 -12.96 23.76 -2.04
N HIS A 392 -13.31 22.60 -2.62
CA HIS A 392 -13.01 21.32 -2.03
C HIS A 392 -12.45 20.32 -3.02
N VAL A 393 -11.77 19.31 -2.49
CA VAL A 393 -11.27 18.14 -3.23
C VAL A 393 -11.92 16.90 -2.68
N LEU A 394 -12.52 16.08 -3.57
CA LEU A 394 -12.93 14.72 -3.25
C LEU A 394 -11.97 13.75 -3.94
N SER A 395 -11.50 12.75 -3.21
CA SER A 395 -10.64 11.70 -3.74
C SER A 395 -11.21 10.33 -3.38
N ALA A 396 -11.45 9.50 -4.38
CA ALA A 396 -12.01 8.16 -4.20
C ALA A 396 -11.10 7.07 -4.77
N ILE A 397 -10.90 6.01 -4.00
CA ILE A 397 -10.41 4.72 -4.48
C ILE A 397 -11.63 3.93 -4.92
N VAL A 398 -11.66 3.51 -6.17
CA VAL A 398 -12.80 2.81 -6.77
C VAL A 398 -12.39 1.42 -7.19
N GLN A 399 -13.18 0.44 -6.85
CA GLN A 399 -12.94 -0.97 -7.16
C GLN A 399 -14.27 -1.62 -7.59
N TYR A 400 -14.36 -2.33 -8.73
CA TYR A 400 -13.30 -3.00 -9.45
C TYR A 400 -13.14 -2.42 -10.85
N ALA A 401 -11.90 -2.14 -11.21
CA ALA A 401 -11.49 -1.62 -12.50
C ALA A 401 -10.25 -2.43 -12.97
N PRO A 402 -10.41 -3.50 -13.76
CA PRO A 402 -9.31 -4.40 -14.08
C PRO A 402 -8.29 -3.75 -15.03
N TYR A 403 -7.00 -4.01 -14.82
CA TYR A 403 -5.93 -3.55 -15.70
C TYR A 403 -6.17 -3.99 -17.16
N HIS A 404 -6.48 -5.26 -17.36
CA HIS A 404 -6.85 -5.81 -18.66
C HIS A 404 -8.36 -5.72 -18.87
N LEU A 405 -8.82 -4.55 -19.30
CA LEU A 405 -10.23 -4.36 -19.68
C LEU A 405 -10.46 -4.89 -21.10
N LYS A 406 -11.44 -5.77 -21.29
CA LYS A 406 -11.74 -6.44 -22.56
C LYS A 406 -12.00 -5.46 -23.72
N ALA A 407 -12.72 -4.38 -23.44
CA ALA A 407 -13.01 -3.33 -24.43
C ALA A 407 -11.88 -2.28 -24.56
N GLY A 408 -10.86 -2.34 -23.69
CA GLY A 408 -9.80 -1.34 -23.62
C GLY A 408 -10.17 -0.06 -22.85
N TRP A 409 -9.24 0.47 -22.07
CA TRP A 409 -9.44 1.69 -21.30
C TRP A 409 -9.58 2.96 -22.15
N PRO A 410 -8.90 3.13 -23.32
CA PRO A 410 -9.09 4.31 -24.15
C PRO A 410 -10.56 4.56 -24.54
N GLU A 411 -11.31 3.49 -24.81
CA GLU A 411 -12.72 3.60 -25.20
C GLU A 411 -13.67 3.75 -24.00
N LYS A 412 -13.33 3.15 -22.85
CA LYS A 412 -14.23 3.02 -21.69
C LYS A 412 -13.99 4.02 -20.58
N LYS A 413 -12.83 4.67 -20.53
CA LYS A 413 -12.42 5.52 -19.43
C LYS A 413 -13.38 6.69 -19.17
N ALA A 414 -13.86 7.37 -20.24
CA ALA A 414 -14.76 8.50 -20.11
C ALA A 414 -16.13 8.04 -19.57
N ALA A 415 -16.71 6.99 -20.17
CA ALA A 415 -17.98 6.44 -19.73
C ALA A 415 -17.91 5.94 -18.26
N PHE A 416 -16.85 5.23 -17.91
CA PHE A 416 -16.65 4.76 -16.53
C PHE A 416 -16.51 5.91 -15.53
N LYS A 417 -15.84 7.01 -15.91
CA LYS A 417 -15.77 8.21 -15.06
C LYS A 417 -17.16 8.78 -14.82
N ASP A 418 -18.00 8.87 -15.86
CA ASP A 418 -19.35 9.40 -15.76
C ASP A 418 -20.25 8.47 -14.91
N GLU A 419 -20.14 7.14 -15.08
CA GLU A 419 -20.80 6.14 -14.21
C GLU A 419 -20.43 6.30 -12.73
N LEU A 420 -19.16 6.63 -12.44
CA LEU A 420 -18.71 6.87 -11.07
C LEU A 420 -19.28 8.15 -10.48
N ILE A 421 -19.42 9.20 -11.28
CA ILE A 421 -20.07 10.46 -10.86
C ILE A 421 -21.56 10.22 -10.59
N GLU A 422 -22.25 9.45 -11.43
CA GLU A 422 -23.64 9.03 -11.19
C GLU A 422 -23.79 8.21 -9.90
N LEU A 423 -22.87 7.28 -9.65
CA LEU A 423 -22.84 6.54 -8.39
C LEU A 423 -22.72 7.51 -7.19
N LEU A 424 -21.83 8.48 -7.25
CA LEU A 424 -21.69 9.49 -6.19
C LEU A 424 -22.96 10.33 -6.06
N ALA A 425 -23.61 10.70 -7.17
CA ALA A 425 -24.85 11.48 -7.17
C ALA A 425 -26.02 10.74 -6.51
N SER A 426 -26.04 9.41 -6.50
CA SER A 426 -27.05 8.64 -5.78
C SER A 426 -26.99 8.86 -4.26
N TYR A 427 -25.79 9.15 -3.73
CA TYR A 427 -25.55 9.47 -2.31
C TYR A 427 -25.49 10.98 -2.05
N ALA A 428 -25.02 11.77 -3.01
CA ALA A 428 -24.88 13.24 -2.93
C ALA A 428 -25.53 13.91 -4.16
N PRO A 429 -26.86 14.11 -4.19
CA PRO A 429 -27.61 14.48 -5.39
C PRO A 429 -27.18 15.79 -6.06
N GLY A 430 -26.58 16.71 -5.31
CA GLY A 430 -26.11 18.00 -5.84
C GLY A 430 -24.71 17.99 -6.47
N ILE A 431 -24.01 16.86 -6.45
CA ILE A 431 -22.57 16.81 -6.77
C ILE A 431 -22.27 17.23 -8.22
N HIS A 432 -23.13 16.92 -9.18
CA HIS A 432 -22.93 17.29 -10.58
C HIS A 432 -22.70 18.79 -10.78
N SER A 433 -23.50 19.62 -10.12
CA SER A 433 -23.40 21.09 -10.24
C SER A 433 -22.17 21.65 -9.52
N GLN A 434 -21.53 20.88 -8.65
CA GLN A 434 -20.36 21.30 -7.88
C GLN A 434 -19.04 20.92 -8.55
N ILE A 435 -19.05 20.02 -9.54
CA ILE A 435 -17.82 19.54 -10.19
C ILE A 435 -17.25 20.60 -11.12
N LEU A 436 -16.07 21.13 -10.78
CA LEU A 436 -15.28 22.03 -11.61
C LEU A 436 -14.32 21.26 -12.54
N HIS A 437 -13.74 20.16 -12.04
CA HIS A 437 -12.86 19.30 -12.80
C HIS A 437 -12.92 17.86 -12.26
N ALA A 438 -12.80 16.88 -13.15
CA ALA A 438 -12.79 15.46 -12.80
C ALA A 438 -11.65 14.73 -13.51
N GLU A 439 -10.85 14.00 -12.73
CA GLU A 439 -9.77 13.14 -13.24
C GLU A 439 -10.02 11.71 -12.79
N LEU A 440 -9.92 10.76 -13.72
CA LEU A 440 -9.91 9.34 -13.44
C LEU A 440 -8.56 8.74 -13.81
N LEU A 441 -7.90 8.08 -12.87
CA LEU A 441 -6.73 7.24 -13.12
C LEU A 441 -7.16 5.78 -13.13
N THR A 442 -7.05 5.14 -14.27
CA THR A 442 -7.23 3.69 -14.43
C THR A 442 -5.97 2.94 -13.99
N PRO A 443 -5.98 1.62 -13.81
CA PRO A 443 -4.75 0.87 -13.53
C PRO A 443 -3.65 1.08 -14.57
N VAL A 444 -4.01 1.29 -15.83
CA VAL A 444 -3.05 1.61 -16.93
C VAL A 444 -2.45 3.00 -16.71
N ASP A 445 -3.24 3.98 -16.27
CA ASP A 445 -2.72 5.31 -15.92
C ASP A 445 -1.81 5.26 -14.70
N ILE A 446 -2.16 4.43 -13.68
CA ILE A 446 -1.34 4.20 -12.48
C ILE A 446 0.02 3.61 -12.88
N GLU A 447 0.04 2.60 -13.76
CA GLU A 447 1.29 2.05 -14.29
C GLU A 447 2.12 3.12 -15.00
N ARG A 448 1.50 3.87 -15.90
CA ARG A 448 2.17 4.91 -16.69
C ARG A 448 2.73 6.04 -15.83
N GLN A 449 1.97 6.50 -14.82
CA GLN A 449 2.38 7.64 -13.98
C GLN A 449 3.40 7.26 -12.91
N PHE A 450 3.23 6.09 -12.28
CA PHE A 450 4.05 5.68 -11.14
C PHE A 450 5.02 4.55 -11.47
N ARG A 451 5.05 4.06 -12.72
CA ARG A 451 5.91 2.96 -13.17
C ARG A 451 5.72 1.68 -12.36
N ILE A 452 4.47 1.38 -12.00
CA ILE A 452 4.09 0.20 -11.21
C ILE A 452 3.46 -0.83 -12.15
N THR A 453 4.15 -1.92 -12.42
CA THR A 453 3.69 -2.96 -13.35
C THR A 453 2.27 -3.42 -13.05
N GLY A 454 1.42 -3.45 -14.10
CA GLY A 454 0.03 -3.85 -14.01
C GLY A 454 -0.86 -2.90 -13.20
N GLY A 455 -0.37 -1.71 -12.85
CA GLY A 455 -1.08 -0.74 -12.01
C GLY A 455 -1.39 -1.26 -10.60
N HIS A 456 -0.64 -2.26 -10.11
CA HIS A 456 -0.89 -2.86 -8.80
C HIS A 456 -0.04 -2.19 -7.71
N TRP A 457 -0.62 -1.26 -6.98
CA TRP A 457 0.07 -0.37 -6.04
C TRP A 457 0.83 -1.04 -4.87
N HIS A 458 0.60 -2.33 -4.61
CA HIS A 458 1.41 -3.11 -3.67
C HIS A 458 2.64 -3.77 -4.34
N HIS A 459 2.94 -3.47 -5.61
CA HIS A 459 3.98 -4.11 -6.40
C HIS A 459 3.90 -5.64 -6.40
N GLY A 460 2.69 -6.19 -6.39
CA GLY A 460 2.36 -7.61 -6.35
C GLY A 460 1.20 -7.92 -5.42
N GLU A 461 0.38 -8.90 -5.78
CA GLU A 461 -0.79 -9.28 -4.98
C GLU A 461 -0.39 -9.66 -3.55
N LEU A 462 -1.23 -9.26 -2.60
CA LEU A 462 -1.13 -9.67 -1.20
C LEU A 462 -1.80 -11.05 -1.06
N ALA A 463 -1.09 -12.09 -1.45
CA ALA A 463 -1.56 -13.47 -1.40
C ALA A 463 -0.60 -14.31 -0.56
N ILE A 464 -1.09 -15.34 0.13
CA ILE A 464 -0.29 -16.17 1.04
C ILE A 464 0.91 -16.78 0.30
N ASP A 465 0.73 -17.24 -0.93
CA ASP A 465 1.78 -17.79 -1.78
C ASP A 465 2.73 -16.72 -2.37
N GLN A 466 2.47 -15.44 -2.12
CA GLN A 466 3.33 -14.30 -2.45
C GLN A 466 3.63 -13.44 -1.21
N SER A 467 3.72 -14.03 -0.04
CA SER A 467 3.92 -13.32 1.24
C SER A 467 5.05 -13.93 2.04
N LEU A 468 5.55 -13.20 3.04
CA LEU A 468 6.62 -13.63 3.95
C LEU A 468 7.84 -14.14 3.16
N MET A 469 8.29 -15.38 3.46
CA MET A 469 9.45 -16.03 2.83
C MET A 469 9.27 -16.38 1.33
N LEU A 470 8.10 -16.11 0.78
CA LEU A 470 7.78 -16.35 -0.64
C LEU A 470 7.72 -15.05 -1.46
N ARG A 471 7.91 -13.87 -0.83
CA ARG A 471 7.77 -12.58 -1.52
C ARG A 471 9.12 -11.93 -1.82
N PRO A 472 9.45 -11.55 -3.07
CA PRO A 472 8.65 -11.75 -4.30
C PRO A 472 8.62 -13.21 -4.77
N VAL A 473 9.72 -13.93 -4.59
CA VAL A 473 9.90 -15.36 -4.90
C VAL A 473 10.87 -15.99 -3.90
N PRO A 474 10.86 -17.31 -3.70
CA PRO A 474 11.89 -18.00 -2.93
C PRO A 474 13.30 -17.58 -3.38
N HIS A 475 14.21 -17.47 -2.47
CA HIS A 475 15.59 -16.98 -2.62
C HIS A 475 15.78 -15.45 -2.76
N CYS A 476 14.69 -14.67 -2.83
CA CYS A 476 14.73 -13.18 -2.77
C CYS A 476 14.05 -12.59 -1.54
N ALA A 477 13.40 -13.40 -0.72
CA ALA A 477 12.59 -12.91 0.41
C ALA A 477 13.43 -12.20 1.50
N GLN A 478 14.74 -12.44 1.54
CA GLN A 478 15.68 -11.77 2.44
C GLN A 478 16.31 -10.53 1.81
N TYR A 479 15.63 -9.91 0.84
CA TYR A 479 16.01 -8.70 0.10
C TYR A 479 17.19 -8.87 -0.87
N GLN A 480 18.13 -9.77 -0.62
CA GLN A 480 19.22 -10.10 -1.56
C GLN A 480 18.68 -10.95 -2.72
N SER A 481 19.07 -10.62 -3.93
CA SER A 481 18.78 -11.40 -5.14
C SER A 481 19.81 -12.53 -5.35
N PRO A 482 19.58 -13.44 -6.33
CA PRO A 482 20.61 -14.38 -6.76
C PRO A 482 21.85 -13.73 -7.41
N ILE A 483 21.74 -12.46 -7.79
CA ILE A 483 22.85 -11.68 -8.37
C ILE A 483 23.63 -10.99 -7.26
N ASN A 484 24.95 -11.15 -7.27
CA ASN A 484 25.83 -10.55 -6.27
C ASN A 484 25.72 -9.02 -6.32
N GLY A 485 25.55 -8.38 -5.15
CA GLY A 485 25.42 -6.94 -5.03
C GLY A 485 24.05 -6.37 -5.40
N LEU A 486 23.08 -7.17 -5.88
CA LEU A 486 21.73 -6.69 -6.18
C LEU A 486 20.74 -7.03 -5.07
N PHE A 487 20.06 -6.00 -4.54
CA PHE A 487 19.04 -6.09 -3.49
C PHE A 487 17.72 -5.49 -3.92
N LEU A 488 16.65 -5.83 -3.21
CA LEU A 488 15.32 -5.25 -3.37
C LEU A 488 14.91 -4.55 -2.08
N CYS A 489 14.26 -3.38 -2.18
CA CYS A 489 13.70 -2.67 -1.03
C CYS A 489 12.26 -2.18 -1.24
N GLY A 490 11.71 -2.40 -2.43
CA GLY A 490 10.36 -1.93 -2.81
C GLY A 490 9.21 -2.72 -2.18
N ALA A 491 7.99 -2.27 -2.42
CA ALA A 491 6.76 -2.92 -1.97
C ALA A 491 6.56 -4.34 -2.57
N GLY A 492 7.30 -4.67 -3.64
CA GLY A 492 7.37 -6.03 -4.19
C GLY A 492 8.08 -7.04 -3.28
N SER A 493 8.85 -6.58 -2.30
CA SER A 493 9.50 -7.42 -1.28
C SER A 493 8.61 -7.57 -0.04
N HIS A 494 9.00 -8.46 0.88
CA HIS A 494 8.37 -8.54 2.19
C HIS A 494 8.42 -7.16 2.90
N PRO A 495 7.36 -6.72 3.62
CA PRO A 495 6.07 -7.39 3.83
C PRO A 495 5.03 -7.09 2.76
N GLY A 496 5.29 -6.23 1.81
CA GLY A 496 4.35 -5.76 0.81
C GLY A 496 4.15 -4.24 0.83
N GLY A 497 3.10 -3.76 0.16
CA GLY A 497 2.78 -2.34 0.10
C GLY A 497 1.92 -1.85 1.27
N GLY A 498 1.74 -0.52 1.39
CA GLY A 498 0.92 0.13 2.41
C GLY A 498 1.53 1.40 3.02
N VAL A 499 2.60 1.94 2.43
CA VAL A 499 3.35 3.11 2.94
C VAL A 499 3.85 2.87 4.37
N MET A 500 4.39 1.68 4.63
CA MET A 500 4.84 1.29 5.98
C MET A 500 6.33 1.54 6.24
N GLY A 501 7.18 1.56 5.20
CA GLY A 501 8.62 1.73 5.30
C GLY A 501 9.40 0.47 5.70
N SER A 502 8.73 -0.57 6.19
CA SER A 502 9.38 -1.79 6.72
C SER A 502 10.23 -2.50 5.67
N ALA A 503 9.81 -2.56 4.39
CA ALA A 503 10.62 -3.16 3.33
C ALA A 503 11.95 -2.42 3.15
N GLY A 504 11.94 -1.08 3.18
CA GLY A 504 13.14 -0.26 3.10
C GLY A 504 14.10 -0.46 4.28
N ARG A 505 13.55 -0.46 5.51
CA ARG A 505 14.32 -0.69 6.75
C ARG A 505 14.96 -2.09 6.76
N ASN A 506 14.17 -3.11 6.47
CA ASN A 506 14.65 -4.49 6.46
C ASN A 506 15.72 -4.71 5.38
N ALA A 507 15.55 -4.09 4.19
CA ALA A 507 16.55 -4.14 3.11
C ALA A 507 17.87 -3.48 3.55
N ALA A 508 17.82 -2.31 4.19
CA ALA A 508 19.01 -1.66 4.73
C ALA A 508 19.72 -2.55 5.74
N HIS A 509 18.97 -3.20 6.65
CA HIS A 509 19.55 -4.17 7.60
C HIS A 509 20.19 -5.37 6.89
N ALA A 510 19.56 -5.89 5.84
CA ALA A 510 20.12 -6.99 5.05
C ALA A 510 21.46 -6.60 4.40
N VAL A 511 21.54 -5.40 3.81
CA VAL A 511 22.78 -4.86 3.22
C VAL A 511 23.87 -4.67 4.28
N LEU A 512 23.49 -4.22 5.48
CA LEU A 512 24.42 -4.01 6.60
C LEU A 512 24.78 -5.32 7.33
N GLY A 513 24.18 -6.46 6.98
CA GLY A 513 24.41 -7.75 7.64
C GLY A 513 23.78 -7.86 9.03
N VAL A 514 22.81 -7.01 9.37
CA VAL A 514 22.10 -7.01 10.66
C VAL A 514 20.93 -7.99 10.57
N LYS A 515 21.03 -9.14 11.23
CA LYS A 515 20.01 -10.20 11.15
C LYS A 515 18.85 -10.06 12.13
N ASP A 516 19.03 -9.42 13.28
CA ASP A 516 17.98 -9.20 14.30
C ASP A 516 18.15 -7.80 14.92
N PRO A 517 17.48 -6.77 14.37
CA PRO A 517 17.63 -5.41 14.86
C PRO A 517 17.04 -5.16 16.26
N GLU A 518 16.14 -6.03 16.75
CA GLU A 518 15.56 -5.91 18.09
C GLU A 518 16.43 -6.55 19.20
N GLY A 519 17.41 -7.38 18.83
CA GLY A 519 18.30 -8.10 19.78
C GLY A 519 19.37 -7.24 20.43
N LYS A 520 19.53 -5.96 20.07
CA LYS A 520 20.55 -5.07 20.63
C LYS A 520 20.06 -4.20 21.80
N ASN A 521 18.80 -4.30 22.21
CA ASN A 521 18.19 -3.52 23.30
C ASN A 521 17.51 -4.42 24.36
N SER A 522 18.02 -5.60 24.63
CA SER A 522 17.62 -6.40 25.80
C SER A 522 18.79 -6.60 26.76
#